data_06648d8bfd94945672bada6c62b189bb
#
_entry.id   06648d8bfd94945672bada6c62b189bb
#
_cell.length_a   1.000
_cell.length_b   1.000
_cell.length_c   1.000
_cell.angle_alpha   90.00
_cell.angle_beta   90.00
_cell.angle_gamma   90.00
#
_symmetry.space_group_name_H-M   'P 1'
#
loop_
_entity.id
_entity.type
_entity.pdbx_description
1 polymer ?
#
loop_
_entity_poly.entity_id
_entity_poly.type
_entity_poly.pdbx_seq_one_letter_code
_entity_poly.pdbx_strand_id
1 'polypeptide(L)'
;PEYTLSAVSGCLRVGPFLAMGLYDVSMHMERGEPPSMGSSLTCWESHVKSMSMLIMVMVVLELLWGRASLVVFAVFFNTGGMPTTATVLDAVFNPQNWEFIAAYICVGGFFAGLVFASMMVSIPMILDRDTDAITACITSMRVFVEYTAVSMVWGALIIVLVVLAMLPSAAGLLVVGPWLGFASWHAYRASVDVTGAIAV
;
A
#
# COMPACT_ATOMS: atom_id res chain seq x y z
N PRO A 1 23.88 0.65 -3.90
CA PRO A 1 22.93 0.98 -2.83
C PRO A 1 22.05 2.19 -3.17
N GLU A 2 22.57 3.21 -3.86
CA GLU A 2 21.81 4.43 -4.19
C GLU A 2 20.63 4.18 -5.15
N TYR A 3 20.79 3.23 -6.06
CA TYR A 3 19.73 2.86 -7.01
C TYR A 3 18.58 2.06 -6.37
N THR A 4 18.82 1.42 -5.22
CA THR A 4 17.79 0.59 -4.55
C THR A 4 16.64 1.44 -4.00
N LEU A 5 16.95 2.60 -3.39
CA LEU A 5 15.93 3.53 -2.89
C LEU A 5 15.11 4.14 -4.03
N SER A 6 15.75 4.50 -5.15
CA SER A 6 15.08 5.00 -6.35
C SER A 6 14.18 3.94 -6.98
N ALA A 7 14.63 2.68 -7.02
CA ALA A 7 13.84 1.57 -7.54
C ALA A 7 12.61 1.27 -6.66
N VAL A 8 12.78 1.26 -5.33
CA VAL A 8 11.68 1.05 -4.37
C VAL A 8 10.64 2.18 -4.49
N SER A 9 11.09 3.44 -4.51
CA SER A 9 10.20 4.60 -4.69
C SER A 9 9.49 4.58 -6.05
N GLY A 10 10.16 4.13 -7.11
CA GLY A 10 9.57 3.92 -8.43
C GLY A 10 8.49 2.83 -8.42
N CYS A 11 8.76 1.69 -7.81
CA CYS A 11 7.81 0.59 -7.67
C CYS A 11 6.56 0.99 -6.86
N LEU A 12 6.73 1.79 -5.80
CA LEU A 12 5.60 2.30 -5.00
C LEU A 12 4.64 3.15 -5.84
N ARG A 13 5.16 3.93 -6.78
CA ARG A 13 4.34 4.80 -7.65
C ARG A 13 3.66 4.03 -8.78
N VAL A 14 4.30 3.00 -9.29
CA VAL A 14 3.75 2.15 -10.35
C VAL A 14 2.79 1.08 -9.80
N GLY A 15 2.97 0.68 -8.53
CA GLY A 15 2.16 -0.32 -7.85
C GLY A 15 0.65 -0.14 -8.00
N PRO A 16 0.08 1.04 -7.73
CA PRO A 16 -1.36 1.30 -7.89
C PRO A 16 -1.89 1.04 -9.30
N PHE A 17 -1.12 1.37 -10.34
CA PHE A 17 -1.52 1.12 -11.73
C PHE A 17 -1.51 -0.37 -12.08
N LEU A 18 -0.51 -1.10 -11.60
CA LEU A 18 -0.45 -2.56 -11.77
C LEU A 18 -1.59 -3.26 -11.02
N ALA A 19 -1.88 -2.81 -9.80
CA ALA A 19 -2.99 -3.32 -9.01
C ALA A 19 -4.33 -3.10 -9.74
N MET A 20 -4.53 -1.91 -10.33
CA MET A 20 -5.74 -1.60 -11.09
C MET A 20 -5.93 -2.54 -12.28
N GLY A 21 -4.85 -2.90 -13.00
CA GLY A 21 -4.91 -3.89 -14.07
C GLY A 21 -5.36 -5.28 -13.60
N LEU A 22 -4.90 -5.71 -12.41
CA LEU A 22 -5.35 -6.97 -11.82
C LEU A 22 -6.83 -6.92 -11.37
N TYR A 23 -7.28 -5.78 -10.87
CA TYR A 23 -8.68 -5.59 -10.52
C TYR A 23 -9.58 -5.58 -11.75
N ASP A 24 -9.14 -4.98 -12.87
CA ASP A 24 -9.85 -5.01 -14.15
C ASP A 24 -10.06 -6.45 -14.65
N VAL A 25 -9.01 -7.28 -14.57
CA VAL A 25 -9.12 -8.72 -14.88
C VAL A 25 -10.17 -9.40 -14.00
N SER A 26 -10.13 -9.14 -12.67
CA SER A 26 -11.10 -9.73 -11.73
C SER A 26 -12.53 -9.29 -12.04
N MET A 27 -12.74 -8.02 -12.37
CA MET A 27 -14.03 -7.46 -12.71
C MET A 27 -14.62 -8.09 -13.98
N HIS A 28 -13.82 -8.28 -15.04
CA HIS A 28 -14.26 -8.94 -16.27
C HIS A 28 -14.60 -10.41 -16.01
N MET A 29 -13.80 -11.11 -15.20
CA MET A 29 -14.11 -12.51 -14.84
C MET A 29 -15.42 -12.63 -14.07
N GLU A 30 -15.74 -11.71 -13.15
CA GLU A 30 -17.03 -11.69 -12.43
C GLU A 30 -18.21 -11.45 -13.38
N ARG A 31 -18.02 -10.65 -14.43
CA ARG A 31 -19.04 -10.38 -15.45
C ARG A 31 -19.19 -11.49 -16.49
N GLY A 32 -18.33 -12.53 -16.43
CA GLY A 32 -18.30 -13.60 -17.43
C GLY A 32 -17.73 -13.17 -18.78
N GLU A 33 -17.04 -12.04 -18.82
CA GLU A 33 -16.40 -11.52 -20.03
C GLU A 33 -14.94 -11.99 -20.10
N PRO A 34 -14.41 -12.33 -21.30
CA PRO A 34 -13.02 -12.71 -21.41
C PRO A 34 -12.10 -11.49 -21.15
N PRO A 35 -11.20 -11.58 -20.15
CA PRO A 35 -10.27 -10.49 -19.86
C PRO A 35 -9.29 -10.31 -21.03
N SER A 36 -9.05 -9.08 -21.45
CA SER A 36 -8.05 -8.76 -22.45
C SER A 36 -6.84 -8.07 -21.84
N MET A 37 -5.62 -8.51 -22.20
CA MET A 37 -4.40 -7.87 -21.72
C MET A 37 -4.31 -6.41 -22.12
N GLY A 38 -4.84 -6.04 -23.28
CA GLY A 38 -4.83 -4.68 -23.78
C GLY A 38 -5.67 -3.75 -22.89
N SER A 39 -6.92 -4.12 -22.60
CA SER A 39 -7.80 -3.31 -21.74
C SER A 39 -7.27 -3.20 -20.33
N SER A 40 -6.78 -4.30 -19.75
CA SER A 40 -6.27 -4.30 -18.38
C SER A 40 -4.99 -3.47 -18.18
N LEU A 41 -4.16 -3.32 -19.23
CA LEU A 41 -2.98 -2.47 -19.17
C LEU A 41 -3.30 -0.99 -19.38
N THR A 42 -4.46 -0.65 -19.96
CA THR A 42 -4.88 0.73 -20.23
C THR A 42 -6.08 1.19 -19.41
N CYS A 43 -6.62 0.34 -18.53
CA CYS A 43 -7.80 0.65 -17.71
C CYS A 43 -7.64 1.90 -16.83
N TRP A 44 -6.39 2.28 -16.51
CA TRP A 44 -6.08 3.48 -15.73
C TRP A 44 -6.21 4.78 -16.54
N GLU A 45 -6.20 4.74 -17.88
CA GLU A 45 -6.24 5.94 -18.74
C GLU A 45 -7.51 6.77 -18.53
N SER A 46 -8.66 6.09 -18.34
CA SER A 46 -9.92 6.76 -18.03
C SER A 46 -9.97 7.36 -16.62
N HIS A 47 -9.14 6.86 -15.69
CA HIS A 47 -9.13 7.24 -14.28
C HIS A 47 -7.89 8.02 -13.85
N VAL A 48 -7.09 8.56 -14.81
CA VAL A 48 -5.81 9.24 -14.55
C VAL A 48 -5.94 10.33 -13.50
N LYS A 49 -7.00 11.12 -13.53
CA LYS A 49 -7.22 12.24 -12.60
C LYS A 49 -7.38 11.73 -11.15
N SER A 50 -8.24 10.75 -10.92
CA SER A 50 -8.47 10.16 -9.59
C SER A 50 -7.24 9.40 -9.12
N MET A 51 -6.60 8.62 -9.99
CA MET A 51 -5.38 7.88 -9.66
C MET A 51 -4.19 8.79 -9.34
N SER A 52 -3.98 9.87 -10.10
CA SER A 52 -2.90 10.82 -9.82
C SER A 52 -3.10 11.53 -8.48
N MET A 53 -4.33 11.85 -8.11
CA MET A 53 -4.66 12.44 -6.81
C MET A 53 -4.41 11.45 -5.68
N LEU A 54 -4.75 10.17 -5.87
CA LEU A 54 -4.49 9.11 -4.90
C LEU A 54 -2.97 8.91 -4.69
N ILE A 55 -2.20 8.89 -5.79
CA ILE A 55 -0.73 8.80 -5.73
C ILE A 55 -0.15 10.02 -5.02
N MET A 56 -0.70 11.22 -5.23
CA MET A 56 -0.26 12.42 -4.52
C MET A 56 -0.44 12.27 -3.00
N VAL A 57 -1.56 11.70 -2.54
CA VAL A 57 -1.78 11.40 -1.13
C VAL A 57 -0.72 10.43 -0.61
N MET A 58 -0.41 9.36 -1.36
CA MET A 58 0.66 8.42 -0.98
C MET A 58 2.03 9.11 -0.88
N VAL A 59 2.38 9.95 -1.85
CA VAL A 59 3.65 10.69 -1.84
C VAL A 59 3.75 11.62 -0.65
N VAL A 60 2.66 12.31 -0.28
CA VAL A 60 2.64 13.17 0.90
C VAL A 60 2.85 12.35 2.18
N LEU A 61 2.18 11.21 2.33
CA LEU A 61 2.36 10.31 3.47
C LEU A 61 3.78 9.75 3.54
N GLU A 62 4.39 9.40 2.39
CA GLU A 62 5.78 8.94 2.30
C GLU A 62 6.77 10.03 2.74
N LEU A 63 6.55 11.28 2.30
CA LEU A 63 7.39 12.42 2.70
C LEU A 63 7.25 12.72 4.21
N LEU A 64 6.05 12.65 4.74
CA LEU A 64 5.81 12.83 6.18
C LEU A 64 6.48 11.71 6.99
N TRP A 65 6.36 10.46 6.55
CA TRP A 65 7.08 9.33 7.13
C TRP A 65 8.59 9.55 7.10
N GLY A 66 9.15 9.96 5.95
CA GLY A 66 10.57 10.26 5.82
C GLY A 66 11.04 11.32 6.81
N ARG A 67 10.25 12.38 7.03
CA ARG A 67 10.54 13.41 8.04
C ARG A 67 10.44 12.87 9.46
N ALA A 68 9.38 12.12 9.77
CA ALA A 68 9.18 11.51 11.08
C ALA A 68 10.30 10.53 11.42
N SER A 69 10.76 9.72 10.46
CA SER A 69 11.86 8.78 10.66
C SER A 69 13.18 9.48 11.01
N LEU A 70 13.47 10.62 10.37
CA LEU A 70 14.64 11.44 10.72
C LEU A 70 14.56 12.02 12.14
N VAL A 71 13.36 12.45 12.56
CA VAL A 71 13.15 12.95 13.93
C VAL A 71 13.36 11.84 14.95
N VAL A 72 12.79 10.65 14.71
CA VAL A 72 13.00 9.47 15.57
C VAL A 72 14.50 9.17 15.68
N PHE A 73 15.22 9.15 14.54
CA PHE A 73 16.65 8.90 14.54
C PHE A 73 17.42 9.97 15.34
N ALA A 74 17.09 11.25 15.15
CA ALA A 74 17.76 12.36 15.84
C ALA A 74 17.55 12.34 17.36
N VAL A 75 16.41 11.85 17.83
CA VAL A 75 16.11 11.73 19.28
C VAL A 75 17.01 10.69 19.96
N PHE A 76 17.25 9.55 19.28
CA PHE A 76 18.01 8.44 19.87
C PHE A 76 19.52 8.54 19.58
N PHE A 77 19.90 9.09 18.44
CA PHE A 77 21.29 9.21 18.01
C PHE A 77 21.62 10.68 17.80
N ASN A 78 22.21 11.32 18.81
CA ASN A 78 22.63 12.72 18.77
C ASN A 78 23.83 12.93 17.82
N THR A 79 23.66 12.57 16.55
CA THR A 79 24.66 12.68 15.50
C THR A 79 24.53 14.03 14.81
N GLY A 80 25.63 14.80 14.75
CA GLY A 80 25.67 16.14 14.14
C GLY A 80 25.55 16.15 12.61
N GLY A 81 25.00 15.10 11.97
CA GLY A 81 24.82 14.99 10.54
C GLY A 81 23.61 14.14 10.12
N MET A 82 23.22 14.22 8.83
CA MET A 82 22.19 13.35 8.28
C MET A 82 22.63 11.87 8.33
N PRO A 83 21.77 10.96 8.84
CA PRO A 83 22.08 9.54 8.86
C PRO A 83 22.18 9.00 7.44
N THR A 84 23.20 8.19 7.18
CA THR A 84 23.30 7.44 5.93
C THR A 84 22.47 6.17 6.02
N THR A 85 22.12 5.58 4.87
CA THR A 85 21.38 4.30 4.84
C THR A 85 22.10 3.19 5.62
N ALA A 86 23.44 3.15 5.57
CA ALA A 86 24.24 2.20 6.33
C ALA A 86 24.10 2.43 7.86
N THR A 87 24.12 3.67 8.31
CA THR A 87 23.97 4.02 9.72
C THR A 87 22.58 3.65 10.26
N VAL A 88 21.53 3.86 9.46
CA VAL A 88 20.15 3.48 9.84
C VAL A 88 20.01 1.96 9.90
N LEU A 89 20.55 1.24 8.92
CA LEU A 89 20.52 -0.23 8.92
C LEU A 89 21.25 -0.80 10.14
N ASP A 90 22.45 -0.31 10.44
CA ASP A 90 23.22 -0.74 11.60
C ASP A 90 22.50 -0.47 12.92
N ALA A 91 21.84 0.69 13.03
CA ALA A 91 21.04 1.05 14.19
C ALA A 91 19.81 0.14 14.37
N VAL A 92 19.11 -0.20 13.27
CA VAL A 92 17.90 -1.05 13.28
C VAL A 92 18.24 -2.51 13.58
N PHE A 93 19.37 -3.02 13.06
CA PHE A 93 19.77 -4.42 13.26
C PHE A 93 20.59 -4.66 14.54
N ASN A 94 20.89 -3.62 15.32
CA ASN A 94 21.59 -3.76 16.58
C ASN A 94 20.60 -3.96 17.75
N PRO A 95 20.54 -5.15 18.37
CA PRO A 95 19.61 -5.45 19.45
C PRO A 95 19.77 -4.56 20.69
N GLN A 96 20.91 -3.89 20.87
CA GLN A 96 21.14 -2.98 21.98
C GLN A 96 20.31 -1.69 21.88
N ASN A 97 19.84 -1.36 20.67
CA ASN A 97 19.02 -0.17 20.40
C ASN A 97 17.51 -0.47 20.45
N TRP A 98 17.08 -1.35 21.32
CA TRP A 98 15.67 -1.83 21.33
C TRP A 98 14.65 -0.69 21.51
N GLU A 99 14.97 0.36 22.27
CA GLU A 99 14.10 1.53 22.44
C GLU A 99 13.91 2.30 21.12
N PHE A 100 15.01 2.49 20.39
CA PHE A 100 14.96 3.07 19.05
C PHE A 100 14.15 2.19 18.10
N ILE A 101 14.41 0.89 18.10
CA ILE A 101 13.70 -0.08 17.24
C ILE A 101 12.20 -0.03 17.53
N ALA A 102 11.80 -0.03 18.82
CA ALA A 102 10.40 0.02 19.20
C ALA A 102 9.74 1.34 18.75
N ALA A 103 10.39 2.48 18.97
CA ALA A 103 9.89 3.79 18.52
C ALA A 103 9.79 3.86 16.98
N TYR A 104 10.79 3.36 16.27
CA TYR A 104 10.84 3.36 14.81
C TYR A 104 9.74 2.48 14.21
N ILE A 105 9.51 1.29 14.78
CA ILE A 105 8.43 0.38 14.37
C ILE A 105 7.05 0.99 14.69
N CYS A 106 6.90 1.63 15.84
CA CYS A 106 5.63 2.26 16.25
C CYS A 106 5.25 3.39 15.28
N VAL A 107 6.18 4.32 15.02
CA VAL A 107 5.94 5.45 14.10
C VAL A 107 5.79 4.95 12.66
N GLY A 108 6.62 3.98 12.22
CA GLY A 108 6.50 3.36 10.90
C GLY A 108 5.19 2.61 10.72
N GLY A 109 4.78 1.85 11.73
CA GLY A 109 3.50 1.15 11.75
C GLY A 109 2.30 2.09 11.67
N PHE A 110 2.38 3.24 12.34
CA PHE A 110 1.36 4.27 12.24
C PHE A 110 1.20 4.79 10.80
N PHE A 111 2.30 5.17 10.14
CA PHE A 111 2.25 5.65 8.76
C PHE A 111 1.85 4.53 7.77
N ALA A 112 2.35 3.31 7.97
CA ALA A 112 1.93 2.16 7.17
C ALA A 112 0.43 1.88 7.33
N GLY A 113 -0.11 1.99 8.55
CA GLY A 113 -1.53 1.87 8.83
C GLY A 113 -2.36 2.96 8.14
N LEU A 114 -1.88 4.21 8.12
CA LEU A 114 -2.55 5.30 7.39
C LEU A 114 -2.59 5.05 5.89
N VAL A 115 -1.48 4.62 5.29
CA VAL A 115 -1.43 4.26 3.86
C VAL A 115 -2.36 3.10 3.59
N PHE A 116 -2.31 2.04 4.39
CA PHE A 116 -3.18 0.88 4.23
C PHE A 116 -4.66 1.25 4.34
N ALA A 117 -5.04 1.99 5.40
CA ALA A 117 -6.41 2.44 5.61
C ALA A 117 -6.93 3.33 4.47
N SER A 118 -6.06 4.17 3.88
CA SER A 118 -6.43 5.04 2.77
C SER A 118 -6.57 4.31 1.45
N MET A 119 -5.80 3.22 1.22
CA MET A 119 -5.65 2.59 -0.11
C MET A 119 -6.40 1.28 -0.27
N MET A 120 -6.74 0.59 0.84
CA MET A 120 -7.30 -0.77 0.84
C MET A 120 -8.52 -0.92 -0.07
N VAL A 121 -9.42 0.06 -0.04
CA VAL A 121 -10.68 0.07 -0.80
C VAL A 121 -10.65 1.10 -1.94
N SER A 122 -9.78 2.13 -1.87
CA SER A 122 -9.82 3.27 -2.78
C SER A 122 -9.54 2.89 -4.22
N ILE A 123 -8.51 2.07 -4.47
CA ILE A 123 -8.11 1.72 -5.84
C ILE A 123 -9.19 0.89 -6.55
N PRO A 124 -9.70 -0.21 -5.97
CA PRO A 124 -10.77 -0.98 -6.62
C PRO A 124 -12.07 -0.18 -6.74
N MET A 125 -12.38 0.71 -5.79
CA MET A 125 -13.57 1.54 -5.85
C MET A 125 -13.53 2.59 -6.97
N ILE A 126 -12.37 3.17 -7.25
CA ILE A 126 -12.19 4.10 -8.38
C ILE A 126 -12.46 3.37 -9.69
N LEU A 127 -11.95 2.15 -9.85
CA LEU A 127 -12.13 1.35 -11.06
C LEU A 127 -13.58 0.88 -11.24
N ASP A 128 -14.22 0.39 -10.17
CA ASP A 128 -15.56 -0.22 -10.22
C ASP A 128 -16.68 0.82 -10.38
N ARG A 129 -16.50 2.01 -9.78
CA ARG A 129 -17.57 3.01 -9.63
C ARG A 129 -17.26 4.37 -10.23
N ASP A 130 -16.11 4.54 -10.86
CA ASP A 130 -15.66 5.82 -11.43
C ASP A 130 -15.73 6.99 -10.40
N THR A 131 -15.47 6.67 -9.11
CA THR A 131 -15.51 7.65 -8.02
C THR A 131 -14.26 8.52 -7.99
N ASP A 132 -14.41 9.70 -7.40
CA ASP A 132 -13.27 10.58 -7.15
C ASP A 132 -12.38 10.04 -6.00
N ALA A 133 -11.11 10.40 -6.03
CA ALA A 133 -10.12 9.91 -5.07
C ALA A 133 -10.43 10.28 -3.60
N ILE A 134 -11.05 11.44 -3.35
CA ILE A 134 -11.38 11.90 -2.00
C ILE A 134 -12.46 11.01 -1.40
N THR A 135 -13.55 10.80 -2.14
CA THR A 135 -14.66 9.92 -1.72
C THR A 135 -14.16 8.49 -1.51
N ALA A 136 -13.32 7.98 -2.43
CA ALA A 136 -12.72 6.66 -2.30
C ALA A 136 -11.85 6.55 -1.04
N CYS A 137 -10.97 7.51 -0.75
CA CYS A 137 -10.14 7.53 0.45
C CYS A 137 -10.96 7.57 1.74
N ILE A 138 -11.98 8.44 1.79
CA ILE A 138 -12.85 8.56 2.97
C ILE A 138 -13.59 7.23 3.21
N THR A 139 -14.12 6.61 2.14
CA THR A 139 -14.79 5.31 2.23
C THR A 139 -13.83 4.23 2.71
N SER A 140 -12.59 4.19 2.18
CA SER A 140 -11.56 3.25 2.61
C SER A 140 -11.23 3.39 4.09
N MET A 141 -11.03 4.62 4.58
CA MET A 141 -10.79 4.88 6.00
C MET A 141 -11.99 4.49 6.87
N ARG A 142 -13.22 4.72 6.39
CA ARG A 142 -14.43 4.34 7.10
C ARG A 142 -14.55 2.82 7.22
N VAL A 143 -14.32 2.07 6.13
CA VAL A 143 -14.28 0.60 6.15
C VAL A 143 -13.21 0.08 7.11
N PHE A 144 -12.02 0.70 7.12
CA PHE A 144 -10.95 0.34 8.04
C PHE A 144 -11.37 0.52 9.51
N VAL A 145 -12.04 1.61 9.85
CA VAL A 145 -12.50 1.90 11.23
C VAL A 145 -13.67 0.99 11.62
N GLU A 146 -14.63 0.77 10.72
CA GLU A 146 -15.79 -0.09 10.95
C GLU A 146 -15.40 -1.56 11.15
N TYR A 147 -14.50 -2.07 10.32
CA TYR A 147 -14.02 -3.45 10.35
C TYR A 147 -12.55 -3.55 10.75
N THR A 148 -12.13 -2.82 11.79
CA THR A 148 -10.72 -2.72 12.21
C THR A 148 -10.07 -4.09 12.41
N ALA A 149 -10.74 -5.03 13.10
CA ALA A 149 -10.18 -6.36 13.36
C ALA A 149 -9.92 -7.14 12.07
N VAL A 150 -10.87 -7.15 11.14
CA VAL A 150 -10.73 -7.84 9.85
C VAL A 150 -9.65 -7.17 9.00
N SER A 151 -9.65 -5.84 8.94
CA SER A 151 -8.66 -5.06 8.20
C SER A 151 -7.24 -5.28 8.73
N MET A 152 -7.06 -5.37 10.06
CA MET A 152 -5.77 -5.66 10.67
C MET A 152 -5.29 -7.08 10.36
N VAL A 153 -6.18 -8.08 10.42
CA VAL A 153 -5.84 -9.47 10.03
C VAL A 153 -5.46 -9.51 8.55
N TRP A 154 -6.20 -8.81 7.69
CA TRP A 154 -5.90 -8.73 6.27
C TRP A 154 -4.55 -8.06 6.00
N GLY A 155 -4.28 -6.92 6.65
CA GLY A 155 -2.98 -6.24 6.56
C GLY A 155 -1.83 -7.10 7.05
N ALA A 156 -1.99 -7.81 8.18
CA ALA A 156 -1.00 -8.74 8.70
C ALA A 156 -0.73 -9.90 7.72
N LEU A 157 -1.78 -10.45 7.09
CA LEU A 157 -1.66 -11.49 6.08
C LEU A 157 -0.84 -11.00 4.87
N ILE A 158 -1.13 -9.79 4.37
CA ILE A 158 -0.37 -9.17 3.28
C ILE A 158 1.11 -9.04 3.65
N ILE A 159 1.41 -8.52 4.85
CA ILE A 159 2.79 -8.35 5.32
C ILE A 159 3.52 -9.70 5.35
N VAL A 160 2.91 -10.73 5.94
CA VAL A 160 3.51 -12.06 6.04
C VAL A 160 3.77 -12.64 4.64
N LEU A 161 2.80 -12.57 3.73
CA LEU A 161 2.94 -13.10 2.37
C LEU A 161 4.01 -12.36 1.57
N VAL A 162 4.07 -11.03 1.69
CA VAL A 162 5.10 -10.22 1.01
C VAL A 162 6.49 -10.53 1.57
N VAL A 163 6.64 -10.62 2.90
CA VAL A 163 7.92 -10.98 3.52
C VAL A 163 8.37 -12.37 3.07
N LEU A 164 7.48 -13.36 3.07
CA LEU A 164 7.78 -14.71 2.57
C LEU A 164 8.15 -14.70 1.08
N ALA A 165 7.47 -13.89 0.27
CA ALA A 165 7.75 -13.76 -1.16
C ALA A 165 9.10 -13.08 -1.44
N MET A 166 9.61 -12.28 -0.52
CA MET A 166 10.91 -11.63 -0.64
C MET A 166 12.09 -12.58 -0.34
N LEU A 167 11.87 -13.66 0.43
CA LEU A 167 12.94 -14.60 0.79
C LEU A 167 13.68 -15.20 -0.42
N PRO A 168 13.00 -15.67 -1.50
CA PRO A 168 13.70 -16.13 -2.71
C PRO A 168 14.05 -14.96 -3.65
N SER A 169 14.86 -13.98 -3.17
CA SER A 169 15.33 -12.84 -3.98
C SER A 169 14.20 -12.05 -4.68
N ALA A 170 13.08 -11.85 -4.01
CA ALA A 170 11.88 -11.19 -4.51
C ALA A 170 11.17 -11.89 -5.70
N ALA A 171 11.66 -13.04 -6.19
CA ALA A 171 11.00 -13.79 -7.26
C ALA A 171 9.59 -14.27 -6.86
N GLY A 172 9.35 -14.52 -5.56
CA GLY A 172 8.04 -14.86 -5.04
C GLY A 172 6.99 -13.77 -5.25
N LEU A 173 7.38 -12.51 -5.38
CA LEU A 173 6.45 -11.40 -5.63
C LEU A 173 5.75 -11.51 -6.99
N LEU A 174 6.37 -12.17 -7.98
CA LEU A 174 5.74 -12.42 -9.29
C LEU A 174 4.50 -13.33 -9.17
N VAL A 175 4.43 -14.17 -8.15
CA VAL A 175 3.28 -15.05 -7.88
C VAL A 175 2.35 -14.44 -6.83
N VAL A 176 2.92 -13.98 -5.71
CA VAL A 176 2.15 -13.44 -4.58
C VAL A 176 1.49 -12.10 -4.93
N GLY A 177 2.13 -11.27 -5.78
CA GLY A 177 1.58 -9.98 -6.20
C GLY A 177 0.22 -10.11 -6.91
N PRO A 178 0.12 -10.86 -8.01
CA PRO A 178 -1.17 -11.12 -8.67
C PRO A 178 -2.20 -11.77 -7.75
N TRP A 179 -1.78 -12.73 -6.93
CA TRP A 179 -2.68 -13.40 -5.99
C TRP A 179 -3.27 -12.42 -4.95
N LEU A 180 -2.45 -11.56 -4.39
CA LEU A 180 -2.91 -10.50 -3.48
C LEU A 180 -3.82 -9.48 -4.20
N GLY A 181 -3.54 -9.18 -5.47
CA GLY A 181 -4.41 -8.32 -6.28
C GLY A 181 -5.82 -8.91 -6.39
N PHE A 182 -5.95 -10.16 -6.83
CA PHE A 182 -7.25 -10.84 -6.93
C PHE A 182 -7.96 -10.93 -5.57
N ALA A 183 -7.24 -11.29 -4.52
CA ALA A 183 -7.80 -11.39 -3.17
C ALA A 183 -8.29 -10.02 -2.64
N SER A 184 -7.56 -8.93 -2.93
CA SER A 184 -7.95 -7.58 -2.55
C SER A 184 -9.22 -7.10 -3.26
N TRP A 185 -9.42 -7.49 -4.52
CA TRP A 185 -10.68 -7.23 -5.23
C TRP A 185 -11.87 -7.88 -4.53
N HIS A 186 -11.77 -9.15 -4.18
CA HIS A 186 -12.84 -9.85 -3.48
C HIS A 186 -13.07 -9.29 -2.07
N ALA A 187 -12.01 -8.88 -1.37
CA ALA A 187 -12.13 -8.21 -0.08
C ALA A 187 -12.88 -6.86 -0.19
N TYR A 188 -12.62 -6.08 -1.25
CA TYR A 188 -13.37 -4.87 -1.56
C TYR A 188 -14.85 -5.16 -1.81
N ARG A 189 -15.16 -6.14 -2.67
CA ARG A 189 -16.54 -6.52 -3.01
C ARG A 189 -17.33 -7.00 -1.78
N ALA A 190 -16.66 -7.63 -0.81
CA ALA A 190 -17.28 -8.07 0.43
C ALA A 190 -17.51 -6.92 1.45
N SER A 191 -16.74 -5.83 1.35
CA SER A 191 -16.80 -4.74 2.32
C SER A 191 -17.65 -3.55 1.90
N VAL A 192 -17.97 -3.42 0.61
CA VAL A 192 -18.74 -2.29 0.06
C VAL A 192 -19.90 -2.81 -0.77
N ASP A 193 -21.11 -2.43 -0.40
CA ASP A 193 -22.31 -2.86 -1.11
C ASP A 193 -22.47 -2.15 -2.48
N VAL A 194 -23.48 -2.57 -3.26
CA VAL A 194 -23.77 -2.05 -4.61
C VAL A 194 -24.07 -0.55 -4.60
N THR A 195 -24.56 0.01 -3.50
CA THR A 195 -24.91 1.43 -3.36
C THR A 195 -23.72 2.30 -2.93
N GLY A 196 -22.56 1.69 -2.64
CA GLY A 196 -21.40 2.38 -2.08
C GLY A 196 -21.46 2.55 -0.58
N ALA A 197 -22.50 2.02 0.07
CA ALA A 197 -22.56 1.91 1.50
C ALA A 197 -21.68 0.75 2.00
N ILE A 198 -21.25 0.83 3.25
CA ILE A 198 -20.52 -0.28 3.88
C ILE A 198 -21.49 -1.46 4.01
N ALA A 199 -21.07 -2.64 3.56
CA ALA A 199 -21.85 -3.86 3.72
C ALA A 199 -21.98 -4.19 5.22
N VAL A 200 -23.23 -4.43 5.67
CA VAL A 200 -23.54 -4.76 7.06
C VAL A 200 -23.45 -6.26 7.28
#